data_6dde4864bc81e272cbc4ce562d6d119a
#
_entry.id   6dde4864bc81e272cbc4ce562d6d119a
#
_cell.length_a   1.000
_cell.length_b   1.000
_cell.length_c   1.000
_cell.angle_alpha   90.00
_cell.angle_beta   90.00
_cell.angle_gamma   90.00
#
_symmetry.space_group_name_H-M   'P 1'
#
loop_
_entity.id
_entity.type
_entity.pdbx_description
1 polymer ?
#
loop_
_entity_poly.entity_id
_entity_poly.type
_entity_poly.pdbx_seq_one_letter_code
_entity_poly.pdbx_strand_id
1 'polypeptide(L)'
;MTHIHIETDRLIIRPSELADAAVVNAAIQASAVPLRAWMPWANPLPTVEQTTEYLRWAIERTTQDKEYHLHVFTREGIFVGCNGLHTVDWRIPRAEIGYWLDQRHTGRGYAQESAAALTDFATTVMGLRRIQILVSDKNHASWRIPERLGYPLEGIHRWDRINPDGQRDHTRVYAIINDNPKPAEPWGQIHRRACGMSPVRVEH
;
A
#
# COMPACT_ATOMS: atom_id res chain seq x y z
N MET A 1 -10.28 2.09 17.16
CA MET A 1 -9.80 2.68 15.89
C MET A 1 -8.32 2.35 15.76
N THR A 2 -7.93 1.70 14.69
CA THR A 2 -6.53 1.37 14.40
C THR A 2 -5.81 2.65 13.96
N HIS A 3 -5.01 3.25 14.82
CA HIS A 3 -4.29 4.48 14.48
C HIS A 3 -2.88 4.14 14.02
N ILE A 4 -2.75 3.53 12.81
CA ILE A 4 -1.47 3.54 12.11
C ILE A 4 -1.18 5.01 11.78
N HIS A 5 -0.06 5.51 12.27
CA HIS A 5 0.40 6.86 11.97
C HIS A 5 1.90 6.78 11.74
N ILE A 6 2.31 6.93 10.51
CA ILE A 6 3.71 6.88 10.10
C ILE A 6 4.09 8.26 9.60
N GLU A 7 5.11 8.86 10.18
CA GLU A 7 5.66 10.15 9.77
C GLU A 7 7.04 9.98 9.16
N THR A 8 7.29 10.72 8.11
CA THR A 8 8.61 10.90 7.52
C THR A 8 8.99 12.40 7.55
N ASP A 9 10.10 12.75 6.94
CA ASP A 9 10.51 14.15 6.84
C ASP A 9 9.46 15.01 6.12
N ARG A 10 8.75 14.44 5.11
CA ARG A 10 7.85 15.18 4.24
C ARG A 10 6.41 14.65 4.23
N LEU A 11 6.16 13.45 4.76
CA LEU A 11 4.89 12.76 4.60
C LEU A 11 4.26 12.36 5.93
N ILE A 12 2.94 12.28 5.90
CA ILE A 12 2.09 11.62 6.90
C ILE A 12 1.35 10.50 6.19
N ILE A 13 1.47 9.27 6.70
CA ILE A 13 0.82 8.08 6.16
C ILE A 13 -0.12 7.54 7.23
N ARG A 14 -1.41 7.47 6.91
CA ARG A 14 -2.45 7.05 7.84
C ARG A 14 -3.50 6.18 7.16
N PRO A 15 -4.30 5.43 7.91
CA PRO A 15 -5.43 4.69 7.35
C PRO A 15 -6.38 5.59 6.55
N SER A 16 -7.03 4.98 5.56
CA SER A 16 -8.09 5.64 4.80
C SER A 16 -9.25 6.05 5.71
N GLU A 17 -9.83 7.20 5.45
CA GLU A 17 -11.03 7.72 6.10
C GLU A 17 -12.11 8.05 5.08
N LEU A 18 -13.38 7.95 5.46
CA LEU A 18 -14.49 8.29 4.54
C LEU A 18 -14.45 9.75 4.10
N ALA A 19 -13.99 10.63 4.97
CA ALA A 19 -13.82 12.05 4.68
C ALA A 19 -12.84 12.32 3.52
N ASP A 20 -11.95 11.38 3.22
CA ASP A 20 -10.97 11.52 2.14
C ASP A 20 -11.58 11.27 0.75
N ALA A 21 -12.81 10.75 0.64
CA ALA A 21 -13.40 10.30 -0.62
C ALA A 21 -13.31 11.35 -1.75
N ALA A 22 -13.62 12.60 -1.43
CA ALA A 22 -13.60 13.67 -2.42
C ALA A 22 -12.19 13.99 -2.93
N VAL A 23 -11.20 14.10 -2.03
CA VAL A 23 -9.81 14.40 -2.41
C VAL A 23 -9.16 13.23 -3.13
N VAL A 24 -9.44 11.99 -2.71
CA VAL A 24 -8.96 10.78 -3.39
C VAL A 24 -9.55 10.68 -4.79
N ASN A 25 -10.88 10.87 -4.94
CA ASN A 25 -11.50 10.84 -6.26
C ASN A 25 -10.94 11.94 -7.17
N ALA A 26 -10.79 13.17 -6.67
CA ALA A 26 -10.19 14.26 -7.44
C ALA A 26 -8.77 13.91 -7.93
N ALA A 27 -7.97 13.27 -7.10
CA ALA A 27 -6.63 12.79 -7.48
C ALA A 27 -6.68 11.67 -8.53
N ILE A 28 -7.64 10.74 -8.43
CA ILE A 28 -7.88 9.70 -9.43
C ILE A 28 -8.25 10.32 -10.79
N GLN A 29 -9.20 11.26 -10.79
CA GLN A 29 -9.63 11.94 -12.03
C GLN A 29 -8.45 12.72 -12.66
N ALA A 30 -7.68 13.44 -11.84
CA ALA A 30 -6.48 14.15 -12.31
C ALA A 30 -5.42 13.20 -12.88
N SER A 31 -5.36 11.96 -12.40
CA SER A 31 -4.35 10.95 -12.77
C SER A 31 -4.89 9.91 -13.76
N ALA A 32 -5.97 10.21 -14.46
CA ALA A 32 -6.68 9.25 -15.33
C ALA A 32 -5.76 8.51 -16.32
N VAL A 33 -4.88 9.23 -17.01
CA VAL A 33 -4.01 8.64 -18.04
C VAL A 33 -3.01 7.64 -17.43
N PRO A 34 -2.16 8.01 -16.45
CA PRO A 34 -1.23 7.06 -15.88
C PRO A 34 -1.91 5.92 -15.10
N LEU A 35 -3.05 6.16 -14.43
CA LEU A 35 -3.75 5.09 -13.71
C LEU A 35 -4.38 4.07 -14.66
N ARG A 36 -5.00 4.49 -15.74
CA ARG A 36 -5.56 3.57 -16.75
C ARG A 36 -4.53 2.68 -17.42
N ALA A 37 -3.28 3.14 -17.51
CA ALA A 37 -2.21 2.35 -18.09
C ALA A 37 -1.81 1.13 -17.23
N TRP A 38 -1.97 1.23 -15.89
CA TRP A 38 -1.42 0.22 -14.97
C TRP A 38 -2.42 -0.36 -14.00
N MET A 39 -3.55 0.32 -13.77
CA MET A 39 -4.53 -0.06 -12.76
C MET A 39 -5.85 -0.48 -13.40
N PRO A 40 -6.19 -1.79 -13.40
CA PRO A 40 -7.44 -2.29 -14.00
C PRO A 40 -8.70 -1.59 -13.45
N TRP A 41 -8.70 -1.24 -12.16
CA TRP A 41 -9.83 -0.56 -11.50
C TRP A 41 -10.04 0.89 -11.97
N ALA A 42 -9.10 1.47 -12.71
CA ALA A 42 -9.22 2.83 -13.25
C ALA A 42 -9.94 2.88 -14.61
N ASN A 43 -10.49 1.77 -15.07
CA ASN A 43 -11.22 1.71 -16.34
C ASN A 43 -12.57 0.95 -16.20
N PRO A 44 -13.70 1.68 -16.10
CA PRO A 44 -13.83 3.15 -16.07
C PRO A 44 -13.30 3.78 -14.79
N LEU A 45 -13.05 5.10 -14.80
CA LEU A 45 -12.71 5.83 -13.58
C LEU A 45 -13.90 5.82 -12.61
N PRO A 46 -13.67 5.62 -11.31
CA PRO A 46 -14.73 5.60 -10.32
C PRO A 46 -15.35 6.99 -10.10
N THR A 47 -16.64 7.03 -9.76
CA THR A 47 -17.30 8.24 -9.24
C THR A 47 -16.90 8.48 -7.77
N VAL A 48 -17.31 9.62 -7.20
CA VAL A 48 -17.09 9.89 -5.76
C VAL A 48 -17.82 8.87 -4.89
N GLU A 49 -19.03 8.46 -5.28
CA GLU A 49 -19.83 7.45 -4.58
C GLU A 49 -19.11 6.10 -4.57
N GLN A 50 -18.61 5.66 -5.73
CA GLN A 50 -17.83 4.41 -5.86
C GLN A 50 -16.52 4.49 -5.07
N THR A 51 -15.86 5.64 -5.06
CA THR A 51 -14.68 5.86 -4.21
C THR A 51 -15.04 5.75 -2.74
N THR A 52 -16.19 6.31 -2.32
CA THR A 52 -16.69 6.21 -0.94
C THR A 52 -16.97 4.75 -0.55
N GLU A 53 -17.59 3.97 -1.43
CA GLU A 53 -17.85 2.54 -1.20
C GLU A 53 -16.56 1.75 -1.07
N TYR A 54 -15.59 2.02 -1.96
CA TYR A 54 -14.26 1.42 -1.83
C TYR A 54 -13.59 1.76 -0.50
N LEU A 55 -13.68 3.02 -0.05
CA LEU A 55 -13.09 3.42 1.24
C LEU A 55 -13.76 2.71 2.44
N ARG A 56 -15.08 2.47 2.40
CA ARG A 56 -15.74 1.66 3.45
C ARG A 56 -15.16 0.25 3.50
N TRP A 57 -15.03 -0.40 2.34
CA TRP A 57 -14.41 -1.70 2.24
C TRP A 57 -12.95 -1.69 2.72
N ALA A 58 -12.15 -0.71 2.29
CA ALA A 58 -10.75 -0.56 2.67
C ALA A 58 -10.56 -0.37 4.18
N ILE A 59 -11.43 0.44 4.82
CA ILE A 59 -11.44 0.66 6.27
C ILE A 59 -11.78 -0.64 6.99
N GLU A 60 -12.77 -1.38 6.51
CA GLU A 60 -13.14 -2.68 7.09
C GLU A 60 -11.98 -3.68 7.01
N ARG A 61 -11.32 -3.80 5.84
CA ARG A 61 -10.14 -4.67 5.66
C ARG A 61 -9.02 -4.32 6.61
N THR A 62 -8.74 -3.02 6.77
CA THR A 62 -7.70 -2.52 7.68
C THR A 62 -8.08 -2.78 9.14
N THR A 63 -9.35 -2.61 9.52
CA THR A 63 -9.83 -2.89 10.88
C THR A 63 -9.76 -4.38 11.23
N GLN A 64 -9.94 -5.25 10.24
CA GLN A 64 -9.85 -6.71 10.39
C GLN A 64 -8.40 -7.25 10.28
N ASP A 65 -7.40 -6.39 10.16
CA ASP A 65 -5.98 -6.75 9.96
C ASP A 65 -5.74 -7.68 8.74
N LYS A 66 -6.60 -7.60 7.73
CA LYS A 66 -6.49 -8.41 6.49
C LYS A 66 -5.65 -7.74 5.42
N GLU A 67 -5.77 -6.43 5.32
CA GLU A 67 -5.01 -5.55 4.44
C GLU A 67 -4.92 -4.18 5.09
N TYR A 68 -3.95 -3.39 4.71
CA TYR A 68 -3.80 -2.04 5.25
C TYR A 68 -3.81 -1.05 4.10
N HIS A 69 -4.91 -0.33 3.96
CA HIS A 69 -5.11 0.69 2.95
C HIS A 69 -4.81 2.05 3.55
N LEU A 70 -3.73 2.68 3.11
CA LEU A 70 -3.20 3.88 3.70
C LEU A 70 -3.20 5.04 2.69
N HIS A 71 -3.53 6.21 3.17
CA HIS A 71 -3.42 7.46 2.43
C HIS A 71 -2.13 8.17 2.79
N VAL A 72 -1.53 8.80 1.79
CA VAL A 72 -0.29 9.54 1.90
C VAL A 72 -0.58 11.02 1.71
N PHE A 73 -0.21 11.82 2.71
CA PHE A 73 -0.34 13.27 2.68
C PHE A 73 1.05 13.91 2.87
N THR A 74 1.22 15.13 2.38
CA THR A 74 2.35 15.94 2.84
C THR A 74 2.10 16.42 4.27
N ARG A 75 3.13 16.95 4.94
CA ARG A 75 2.96 17.51 6.30
C ARG A 75 2.02 18.70 6.35
N GLU A 76 1.80 19.38 5.22
CA GLU A 76 0.83 20.48 5.06
C GLU A 76 -0.61 19.96 4.82
N GLY A 77 -0.83 18.64 4.81
CA GLY A 77 -2.14 18.03 4.63
C GLY A 77 -2.58 17.89 3.17
N ILE A 78 -1.68 18.00 2.20
CA ILE A 78 -2.00 17.79 0.78
C ILE A 78 -1.97 16.28 0.49
N PHE A 79 -3.07 15.73 -0.03
CA PHE A 79 -3.12 14.33 -0.48
C PHE A 79 -2.21 14.14 -1.69
N VAL A 80 -1.33 13.14 -1.63
CA VAL A 80 -0.37 12.85 -2.70
C VAL A 80 -0.52 11.45 -3.31
N GLY A 81 -1.26 10.55 -2.66
CA GLY A 81 -1.49 9.20 -3.17
C GLY A 81 -1.86 8.20 -2.10
N CYS A 82 -1.81 6.94 -2.47
CA CYS A 82 -2.06 5.82 -1.58
C CYS A 82 -0.89 4.86 -1.59
N ASN A 83 -0.68 4.19 -0.47
CA ASN A 83 0.07 2.94 -0.40
C ASN A 83 -0.66 1.95 0.52
N GLY A 84 -0.19 0.72 0.58
CA GLY A 84 -0.83 -0.27 1.46
C GLY A 84 -0.08 -1.58 1.50
N LEU A 85 -0.47 -2.40 2.48
CA LEU A 85 -0.06 -3.79 2.59
C LEU A 85 -1.21 -4.68 2.16
N HIS A 86 -1.01 -5.41 1.09
CA HIS A 86 -1.96 -6.35 0.50
C HIS A 86 -1.51 -7.78 0.71
N THR A 87 -2.40 -8.75 0.47
CA THR A 87 -2.09 -10.18 0.57
C THR A 87 -1.36 -10.56 1.87
N VAL A 88 -1.74 -9.92 2.99
CA VAL A 88 -1.12 -10.17 4.29
C VAL A 88 -1.39 -11.60 4.73
N ASP A 89 -0.34 -12.37 5.00
CA ASP A 89 -0.44 -13.70 5.58
C ASP A 89 0.39 -13.75 6.88
N TRP A 90 -0.31 -13.88 8.01
CA TRP A 90 0.30 -13.92 9.33
C TRP A 90 0.92 -15.27 9.67
N ARG A 91 0.52 -16.35 8.99
CA ARG A 91 1.09 -17.72 9.19
C ARG A 91 2.47 -17.82 8.54
N ILE A 92 2.64 -17.15 7.40
CA ILE A 92 3.92 -16.92 6.74
C ILE A 92 4.11 -15.41 6.71
N PRO A 93 4.69 -14.79 7.75
CA PRO A 93 4.68 -13.35 7.94
C PRO A 93 5.14 -12.56 6.72
N ARG A 94 4.21 -12.23 5.83
CA ARG A 94 4.49 -11.57 4.55
C ARG A 94 3.39 -10.62 4.14
N ALA A 95 3.73 -9.66 3.32
CA ALA A 95 2.79 -8.78 2.65
C ALA A 95 3.35 -8.28 1.31
N GLU A 96 2.47 -7.71 0.50
CA GLU A 96 2.80 -7.00 -0.74
C GLU A 96 2.56 -5.52 -0.54
N ILE A 97 3.53 -4.68 -0.90
CA ILE A 97 3.34 -3.23 -0.97
C ILE A 97 2.80 -2.86 -2.35
N GLY A 98 1.64 -2.21 -2.37
CA GLY A 98 1.09 -1.53 -3.52
C GLY A 98 1.03 -0.02 -3.30
N TYR A 99 1.20 0.77 -4.37
CA TYR A 99 1.13 2.23 -4.31
C TYR A 99 0.68 2.84 -5.63
N TRP A 100 0.08 4.01 -5.53
CA TRP A 100 -0.10 4.94 -6.65
C TRP A 100 -0.03 6.38 -6.15
N LEU A 101 0.33 7.31 -7.04
CA LEU A 101 0.40 8.73 -6.74
C LEU A 101 -0.50 9.54 -7.65
N ASP A 102 -0.98 10.64 -7.12
CA ASP A 102 -1.53 11.74 -7.91
C ASP A 102 -0.45 12.25 -8.86
N GLN A 103 -0.75 12.28 -10.16
CA GLN A 103 0.21 12.70 -11.18
C GLN A 103 0.80 14.09 -10.94
N ARG A 104 0.06 14.99 -10.27
CA ARG A 104 0.51 16.33 -9.91
C ARG A 104 1.66 16.35 -8.90
N HIS A 105 1.88 15.21 -8.24
CA HIS A 105 2.89 15.04 -7.20
C HIS A 105 3.98 14.02 -7.55
N THR A 106 3.97 13.49 -8.79
CA THR A 106 5.01 12.57 -9.27
C THR A 106 6.37 13.28 -9.46
N GLY A 107 7.44 12.49 -9.56
CA GLY A 107 8.81 13.01 -9.74
C GLY A 107 9.46 13.67 -8.53
N ARG A 108 8.74 13.75 -7.39
CA ARG A 108 9.22 14.36 -6.14
C ARG A 108 9.78 13.35 -5.13
N GLY A 109 9.80 12.06 -5.47
CA GLY A 109 10.28 11.00 -4.59
C GLY A 109 9.27 10.49 -3.55
N TYR A 110 8.04 11.00 -3.52
CA TYR A 110 7.04 10.64 -2.50
C TYR A 110 6.67 9.14 -2.50
N ALA A 111 6.56 8.50 -3.68
CA ALA A 111 6.30 7.06 -3.73
C ALA A 111 7.43 6.24 -3.11
N GLN A 112 8.68 6.62 -3.38
CA GLN A 112 9.85 5.96 -2.80
C GLN A 112 9.89 6.15 -1.28
N GLU A 113 9.69 7.38 -0.80
CA GLU A 113 9.69 7.71 0.63
C GLU A 113 8.57 6.99 1.38
N SER A 114 7.35 6.99 0.84
CA SER A 114 6.22 6.29 1.47
C SER A 114 6.39 4.77 1.47
N ALA A 115 6.94 4.19 0.40
CA ALA A 115 7.21 2.76 0.33
C ALA A 115 8.33 2.35 1.30
N ALA A 116 9.39 3.17 1.45
CA ALA A 116 10.44 2.96 2.44
C ALA A 116 9.88 2.95 3.87
N ALA A 117 9.10 3.97 4.22
CA ALA A 117 8.48 4.10 5.54
C ALA A 117 7.53 2.95 5.86
N LEU A 118 6.74 2.51 4.87
CA LEU A 118 5.84 1.37 5.04
C LEU A 118 6.61 0.04 5.15
N THR A 119 7.72 -0.11 4.43
CA THR A 119 8.62 -1.27 4.56
C THR A 119 9.18 -1.36 5.96
N ASP A 120 9.73 -0.24 6.47
CA ASP A 120 10.28 -0.18 7.82
C ASP A 120 9.21 -0.49 8.88
N PHE A 121 8.04 0.14 8.79
CA PHE A 121 6.92 -0.14 9.68
C PHE A 121 6.51 -1.61 9.66
N ALA A 122 6.36 -2.20 8.46
CA ALA A 122 5.94 -3.59 8.30
C ALA A 122 6.97 -4.57 8.89
N THR A 123 8.26 -4.31 8.73
CA THR A 123 9.33 -5.21 9.19
C THR A 123 9.69 -4.99 10.66
N THR A 124 9.76 -3.73 11.13
CA THR A 124 10.26 -3.43 12.47
C THR A 124 9.14 -3.37 13.51
N VAL A 125 7.95 -2.90 13.14
CA VAL A 125 6.81 -2.75 14.06
C VAL A 125 5.90 -3.96 14.01
N MET A 126 5.46 -4.37 12.79
CA MET A 126 4.54 -5.51 12.62
C MET A 126 5.28 -6.86 12.63
N GLY A 127 6.60 -6.87 12.45
CA GLY A 127 7.42 -8.09 12.47
C GLY A 127 7.26 -8.95 11.21
N LEU A 128 6.75 -8.38 10.11
CA LEU A 128 6.64 -9.13 8.86
C LEU A 128 8.04 -9.50 8.35
N ARG A 129 8.17 -10.75 7.94
CA ARG A 129 9.46 -11.31 7.52
C ARG A 129 9.75 -11.02 6.05
N ARG A 130 8.73 -11.04 5.21
CA ARG A 130 8.85 -10.83 3.77
C ARG A 130 7.96 -9.71 3.31
N ILE A 131 8.55 -8.71 2.68
CA ILE A 131 7.82 -7.65 1.99
C ILE A 131 8.16 -7.72 0.52
N GLN A 132 7.14 -7.83 -0.34
CA GLN A 132 7.33 -7.88 -1.78
C GLN A 132 6.66 -6.70 -2.49
N ILE A 133 7.14 -6.41 -3.68
CA ILE A 133 6.56 -5.45 -4.63
C ILE A 133 6.49 -6.14 -5.98
N LEU A 134 5.27 -6.27 -6.52
CA LEU A 134 5.00 -6.86 -7.83
C LEU A 134 4.71 -5.77 -8.84
N VAL A 135 5.48 -5.72 -9.92
CA VAL A 135 5.40 -4.63 -10.89
C VAL A 135 5.41 -5.18 -12.32
N SER A 136 4.59 -4.58 -13.19
CA SER A 136 4.68 -4.80 -14.64
C SER A 136 6.09 -4.52 -15.14
N ASP A 137 6.65 -5.41 -15.95
CA ASP A 137 7.99 -5.24 -16.55
C ASP A 137 8.09 -3.98 -17.41
N LYS A 138 6.97 -3.55 -17.98
CA LYS A 138 6.88 -2.30 -18.77
C LYS A 138 6.73 -1.04 -17.93
N ASN A 139 6.37 -1.14 -16.63
CA ASN A 139 6.19 0.03 -15.76
C ASN A 139 7.51 0.48 -15.15
N HIS A 140 8.37 1.08 -15.95
CA HIS A 140 9.71 1.52 -15.56
C HIS A 140 9.71 2.51 -14.40
N ALA A 141 8.71 3.37 -14.32
CA ALA A 141 8.60 4.34 -13.24
C ALA A 141 8.38 3.66 -11.89
N SER A 142 7.60 2.57 -11.89
CA SER A 142 7.26 1.85 -10.66
C SER A 142 8.39 0.91 -10.21
N TRP A 143 8.99 0.10 -11.08
CA TRP A 143 10.01 -0.87 -10.63
C TRP A 143 11.34 -0.24 -10.24
N ARG A 144 11.63 0.99 -10.65
CA ARG A 144 12.79 1.75 -10.14
C ARG A 144 12.69 2.08 -8.64
N ILE A 145 11.49 2.05 -8.07
CA ILE A 145 11.29 2.33 -6.64
C ILE A 145 11.89 1.20 -5.79
N PRO A 146 11.46 -0.09 -5.92
CA PRO A 146 12.07 -1.17 -5.16
C PRO A 146 13.59 -1.28 -5.40
N GLU A 147 14.08 -1.05 -6.62
CA GLU A 147 15.53 -1.06 -6.88
C GLU A 147 16.28 -0.01 -6.05
N ARG A 148 15.77 1.23 -6.02
CA ARG A 148 16.38 2.30 -5.22
C ARG A 148 16.26 2.06 -3.71
N LEU A 149 15.28 1.29 -3.27
CA LEU A 149 15.12 0.87 -1.88
C LEU A 149 15.95 -0.35 -1.53
N GLY A 150 16.70 -0.90 -2.47
CA GLY A 150 17.57 -2.07 -2.24
C GLY A 150 16.83 -3.41 -2.20
N TYR A 151 15.62 -3.48 -2.75
CA TYR A 151 14.92 -4.75 -2.90
C TYR A 151 15.59 -5.59 -3.99
N PRO A 152 16.10 -6.79 -3.68
CA PRO A 152 16.55 -7.73 -4.69
C PRO A 152 15.43 -8.09 -5.67
N LEU A 153 15.76 -8.17 -6.97
CA LEU A 153 14.90 -8.80 -7.96
C LEU A 153 15.02 -10.31 -7.80
N GLU A 154 13.98 -10.98 -7.34
CA GLU A 154 13.96 -12.43 -7.18
C GLU A 154 13.68 -13.18 -8.49
N GLY A 155 13.00 -12.52 -9.42
CA GLY A 155 12.70 -13.11 -10.71
C GLY A 155 11.68 -12.33 -11.52
N ILE A 156 11.41 -12.83 -12.71
CA ILE A 156 10.39 -12.30 -13.60
C ILE A 156 9.43 -13.44 -13.96
N HIS A 157 8.18 -13.31 -13.53
CA HIS A 157 7.11 -14.21 -13.95
C HIS A 157 6.73 -13.85 -15.39
N ARG A 158 7.01 -14.77 -16.31
CA ARG A 158 6.77 -14.53 -17.73
C ARG A 158 5.31 -14.81 -18.08
N TRP A 159 4.68 -13.84 -18.82
CA TRP A 159 3.28 -13.96 -19.28
C TRP A 159 2.30 -14.19 -18.11
N ASP A 160 2.51 -13.45 -17.03
CA ASP A 160 1.86 -13.62 -15.75
C ASP A 160 0.69 -12.63 -15.54
N ARG A 161 0.60 -11.63 -16.41
CA ARG A 161 -0.41 -10.58 -16.29
C ARG A 161 -0.94 -10.13 -17.65
N ILE A 162 -2.13 -9.53 -17.61
CA ILE A 162 -2.72 -8.78 -18.72
C ILE A 162 -2.81 -7.33 -18.24
N ASN A 163 -2.18 -6.43 -18.98
CA ASN A 163 -2.27 -5.00 -18.69
C ASN A 163 -3.67 -4.46 -19.07
N PRO A 164 -4.07 -3.27 -18.57
CA PRO A 164 -5.39 -2.69 -18.87
C PRO A 164 -5.68 -2.47 -20.36
N ASP A 165 -4.65 -2.37 -21.20
CA ASP A 165 -4.74 -2.30 -22.67
C ASP A 165 -4.97 -3.68 -23.34
N GLY A 166 -5.12 -4.74 -22.56
CA GLY A 166 -5.30 -6.13 -23.02
C GLY A 166 -4.01 -6.83 -23.44
N GLN A 167 -2.86 -6.17 -23.41
CA GLN A 167 -1.60 -6.80 -23.78
C GLN A 167 -1.07 -7.67 -22.64
N ARG A 168 -0.51 -8.82 -23.03
CA ARG A 168 0.20 -9.70 -22.09
C ARG A 168 1.55 -9.11 -21.72
N ASP A 169 1.92 -9.28 -20.47
CA ASP A 169 3.13 -8.73 -19.88
C ASP A 169 3.74 -9.67 -18.84
N HIS A 170 4.84 -9.28 -18.29
CA HIS A 170 5.59 -9.98 -17.28
C HIS A 170 5.46 -9.25 -15.95
N THR A 171 5.58 -9.99 -14.83
CA THR A 171 5.63 -9.41 -13.49
C THR A 171 7.03 -9.52 -12.93
N ARG A 172 7.68 -8.40 -12.63
CA ARG A 172 8.90 -8.36 -11.82
C ARG A 172 8.54 -8.58 -10.37
N VAL A 173 9.27 -9.48 -9.71
CA VAL A 173 9.10 -9.80 -8.29
C VAL A 173 10.30 -9.27 -7.53
N TYR A 174 10.09 -8.21 -6.76
CA TYR A 174 11.08 -7.67 -5.84
C TYR A 174 10.69 -8.06 -4.42
N ALA A 175 11.63 -8.48 -3.60
CA ALA A 175 11.32 -8.75 -2.20
C ALA A 175 12.52 -8.46 -1.28
N ILE A 176 12.20 -8.00 -0.07
CA ILE A 176 13.16 -7.88 1.03
C ILE A 176 12.78 -8.88 2.12
N ILE A 177 13.80 -9.50 2.71
CA ILE A 177 13.65 -10.43 3.82
C ILE A 177 14.22 -9.79 5.09
N ASN A 178 13.41 -9.76 6.14
CA ASN A 178 13.86 -9.37 7.47
C ASN A 178 14.37 -10.63 8.19
N ASP A 179 15.68 -10.76 8.33
CA ASP A 179 16.33 -11.95 8.94
C ASP A 179 16.20 -11.98 10.46
N ASN A 180 15.91 -10.84 11.10
CA ASN A 180 15.70 -10.73 12.55
C ASN A 180 14.31 -10.17 12.90
N PRO A 181 13.23 -10.83 12.46
CA PRO A 181 11.90 -10.33 12.75
C PRO A 181 11.56 -10.49 14.22
N LYS A 182 10.88 -9.49 14.79
CA LYS A 182 10.09 -9.70 16.00
C LYS A 182 8.96 -10.70 15.67
N PRO A 183 8.30 -11.31 16.67
CA PRO A 183 7.07 -12.06 16.41
C PRO A 183 6.09 -11.19 15.60
N ALA A 184 5.63 -11.74 14.47
CA ALA A 184 4.70 -11.02 13.61
C ALA A 184 3.34 -10.93 14.25
N GLU A 185 2.78 -9.72 14.30
CA GLU A 185 1.50 -9.46 14.94
C GLU A 185 0.68 -8.45 14.13
N PRO A 186 -0.65 -8.69 14.00
CA PRO A 186 -1.58 -7.72 13.46
C PRO A 186 -1.52 -6.39 14.21
N TRP A 187 -1.57 -5.28 13.49
CA TRP A 187 -1.51 -3.95 14.10
C TRP A 187 -2.57 -3.73 15.17
N GLY A 188 -3.77 -4.24 14.96
CA GLY A 188 -4.84 -4.15 15.94
C GLY A 188 -4.51 -4.83 17.26
N GLN A 189 -3.69 -5.89 17.27
CA GLN A 189 -3.22 -6.55 18.49
C GLN A 189 -2.12 -5.75 19.19
N ILE A 190 -1.16 -5.22 18.42
CA ILE A 190 -0.10 -4.36 18.92
C ILE A 190 -0.69 -3.14 19.62
N HIS A 191 -1.65 -2.48 18.98
CA HIS A 191 -2.30 -1.29 19.51
C HIS A 191 -3.10 -1.58 20.79
N ARG A 192 -3.86 -2.69 20.84
CA ARG A 192 -4.60 -3.09 22.06
C ARG A 192 -3.68 -3.28 23.26
N ARG A 193 -2.52 -3.91 23.08
CA ARG A 193 -1.54 -4.08 24.16
C ARG A 193 -0.96 -2.75 24.62
N ALA A 194 -0.60 -1.87 23.70
CA ALA A 194 -0.06 -0.55 24.02
C ALA A 194 -1.06 0.31 24.81
N CYS A 195 -2.37 0.15 24.56
CA CYS A 195 -3.45 0.84 25.27
C CYS A 195 -3.96 0.12 26.52
N GLY A 196 -3.34 -1.00 26.92
CA GLY A 196 -3.76 -1.79 28.09
C GLY A 196 -5.11 -2.52 27.93
N MET A 197 -5.59 -2.67 26.70
CA MET A 197 -6.83 -3.39 26.40
C MET A 197 -6.54 -4.89 26.28
N SER A 198 -7.27 -5.72 27.01
CA SER A 198 -7.20 -7.19 26.89
C SER A 198 -7.61 -7.65 25.49
N PRO A 199 -7.01 -8.71 24.95
CA PRO A 199 -7.40 -9.25 23.65
C PRO A 199 -8.86 -9.72 23.70
N VAL A 200 -9.65 -9.31 22.69
CA VAL A 200 -11.00 -9.86 22.50
C VAL A 200 -10.84 -11.32 22.08
N ARG A 201 -11.32 -12.25 22.89
CA ARG A 201 -11.43 -13.66 22.49
C ARG A 201 -12.48 -13.73 21.37
N VAL A 202 -12.06 -14.11 20.19
CA VAL A 202 -12.96 -14.55 19.13
C VAL A 202 -13.17 -16.05 19.38
N GLU A 203 -14.34 -16.42 19.89
CA GLU A 203 -14.76 -17.81 19.90
C GLU A 203 -15.09 -18.22 18.46
N HIS A 204 -14.54 -19.35 18.04
CA HIS A 204 -14.73 -19.95 16.70
C HIS A 204 -15.99 -20.82 16.69
#